data_2ec3ca0c75a2004342b60508b2261a19
#
_entry.id   2ec3ca0c75a2004342b60508b2261a19
#
_cell.length_a   1.000
_cell.length_b   1.000
_cell.length_c   1.000
_cell.angle_alpha   90.00
_cell.angle_beta   90.00
_cell.angle_gamma   90.00
#
_symmetry.space_group_name_H-M   'P 1'
#
loop_
_entity.id
_entity.type
_entity.pdbx_description
1 polymer ?
#
loop_
_entity_poly.entity_id
_entity_poly.type
_entity_poly.pdbx_seq_one_letter_code
_entity_poly.pdbx_strand_id
1 'polypeptide(L)'
;MSDANRMKTLNGYEVCDAAARAQINGVVTGGNGEAYTATVRGIDSLTPGVSFVMVPHVDATTSAPTLNVNGLGAMPIKHRLSNSSQTTTLDFTQDWIKKDCPIRVTYNVISETVKPWVIDSVIPDLNYGVYGTLPVAKGGTGATSKEDALHNLGIYWGTDAPTEDISKANTIYFQQI
;
A
#
# COMPACT_ATOMS: atom_id res chain seq x y z
N MET A 1 -29.44 -24.05 -9.44
CA MET A 1 -28.86 -24.70 -10.64
C MET A 1 -28.17 -25.96 -10.19
N SER A 2 -28.57 -27.12 -10.71
CA SER A 2 -28.03 -28.39 -10.27
C SER A 2 -26.60 -28.57 -10.77
N ASP A 3 -25.74 -29.17 -9.95
CA ASP A 3 -24.33 -29.49 -10.25
C ASP A 3 -24.14 -30.47 -11.45
N ALA A 4 -25.20 -30.88 -12.08
CA ALA A 4 -25.19 -31.91 -13.13
C ALA A 4 -24.57 -31.49 -14.46
N ASN A 5 -24.26 -30.20 -14.65
CA ASN A 5 -23.74 -29.68 -15.92
C ASN A 5 -22.31 -29.17 -15.82
N ARG A 6 -21.57 -29.56 -14.77
CA ARG A 6 -20.16 -29.19 -14.58
C ARG A 6 -19.25 -30.27 -15.13
N MET A 7 -18.48 -29.93 -16.16
CA MET A 7 -17.38 -30.78 -16.58
C MET A 7 -16.31 -30.71 -15.50
N LYS A 8 -16.18 -31.74 -14.69
CA LYS A 8 -15.24 -31.78 -13.55
C LYS A 8 -13.80 -32.07 -14.01
N THR A 9 -13.65 -32.83 -15.07
CA THR A 9 -12.33 -33.18 -15.62
C THR A 9 -12.40 -33.27 -17.14
N LEU A 10 -11.34 -32.87 -17.81
CA LEU A 10 -11.08 -33.11 -19.22
C LEU A 10 -9.75 -33.86 -19.32
N ASN A 11 -9.77 -35.10 -19.86
CA ASN A 11 -8.57 -35.95 -19.97
C ASN A 11 -7.83 -36.16 -18.64
N GLY A 12 -8.54 -36.26 -17.51
CA GLY A 12 -7.99 -36.47 -16.19
C GLY A 12 -7.51 -35.18 -15.48
N TYR A 13 -7.59 -34.03 -16.15
CA TYR A 13 -7.27 -32.74 -15.54
C TYR A 13 -8.55 -32.05 -15.06
N GLU A 14 -8.48 -31.46 -13.87
CA GLU A 14 -9.58 -30.63 -13.38
C GLU A 14 -9.79 -29.42 -14.27
N VAL A 15 -11.04 -29.25 -14.75
CA VAL A 15 -11.42 -28.03 -15.47
C VAL A 15 -11.80 -26.96 -14.46
N CYS A 16 -11.13 -25.83 -14.51
CA CYS A 16 -11.49 -24.65 -13.71
C CYS A 16 -12.98 -24.32 -13.94
N ASP A 17 -13.76 -24.48 -12.90
CA ASP A 17 -15.18 -24.20 -12.95
C ASP A 17 -15.45 -22.68 -13.04
N ALA A 18 -16.65 -22.32 -13.49
CA ALA A 18 -17.07 -20.92 -13.60
C ALA A 18 -16.99 -20.15 -12.27
N ALA A 19 -17.10 -20.84 -11.13
CA ALA A 19 -16.95 -20.22 -9.81
C ALA A 19 -15.48 -19.92 -9.47
N ALA A 20 -14.52 -20.71 -9.97
CA ALA A 20 -13.11 -20.37 -9.87
C ALA A 20 -12.76 -19.12 -10.71
N ARG A 21 -13.45 -18.92 -11.85
CA ARG A 21 -13.31 -17.70 -12.65
C ARG A 21 -13.92 -16.48 -11.97
N ALA A 22 -14.94 -16.63 -11.14
CA ALA A 22 -15.53 -15.52 -10.38
C ALA A 22 -14.55 -14.93 -9.36
N GLN A 23 -13.57 -15.69 -8.92
CA GLN A 23 -12.49 -15.17 -8.03
C GLN A 23 -11.53 -14.22 -8.74
N ILE A 24 -11.45 -14.25 -10.06
CA ILE A 24 -10.67 -13.31 -10.86
C ILE A 24 -11.29 -11.91 -10.80
N ASN A 25 -12.59 -11.80 -10.53
CA ASN A 25 -13.35 -10.55 -10.52
C ASN A 25 -13.29 -9.79 -9.17
N GLY A 26 -12.52 -10.29 -8.21
CA GLY A 26 -12.46 -9.74 -6.87
C GLY A 26 -13.56 -10.27 -5.95
N VAL A 27 -13.24 -10.31 -4.68
CA VAL A 27 -14.11 -10.79 -3.60
C VAL A 27 -14.58 -9.60 -2.77
N VAL A 28 -15.89 -9.38 -2.75
CA VAL A 28 -16.47 -8.33 -1.91
C VAL A 28 -16.36 -8.76 -0.45
N THR A 29 -15.82 -7.88 0.39
CA THR A 29 -15.66 -8.15 1.82
C THR A 29 -16.96 -7.97 2.58
N GLY A 30 -17.02 -8.57 3.78
CA GLY A 30 -18.00 -8.30 4.83
C GLY A 30 -17.32 -7.71 6.08
N GLY A 31 -18.04 -7.69 7.20
CA GLY A 31 -17.54 -7.18 8.47
C GLY A 31 -17.75 -5.67 8.62
N ASN A 32 -16.72 -4.95 9.03
CA ASN A 32 -16.74 -3.49 9.18
C ASN A 32 -15.38 -2.89 8.77
N GLY A 33 -15.22 -1.55 8.87
CA GLY A 33 -14.00 -0.86 8.48
C GLY A 33 -12.75 -1.12 9.35
N GLU A 34 -12.89 -1.88 10.43
CA GLU A 34 -11.78 -2.29 11.31
C GLU A 34 -11.43 -3.77 11.11
N ALA A 35 -12.46 -4.61 10.89
CA ALA A 35 -12.34 -6.05 10.79
C ALA A 35 -13.12 -6.56 9.57
N TYR A 36 -12.41 -6.69 8.46
CA TYR A 36 -12.95 -7.24 7.22
C TYR A 36 -13.02 -8.77 7.27
N THR A 37 -14.02 -9.31 6.61
CA THR A 37 -14.13 -10.75 6.36
C THR A 37 -14.24 -11.01 4.87
N ALA A 38 -13.74 -12.14 4.39
CA ALA A 38 -13.87 -12.55 3.00
C ALA A 38 -14.09 -14.05 2.90
N THR A 39 -14.97 -14.48 2.01
CA THR A 39 -15.13 -15.89 1.64
C THR A 39 -14.51 -16.11 0.28
N VAL A 40 -13.36 -16.79 0.27
CA VAL A 40 -12.56 -17.04 -0.93
C VAL A 40 -12.47 -18.55 -1.18
N ARG A 41 -13.04 -19.00 -2.26
CA ARG A 41 -13.03 -20.43 -2.61
C ARG A 41 -11.60 -20.90 -2.91
N GLY A 42 -11.24 -22.08 -2.40
CA GLY A 42 -9.92 -22.67 -2.64
C GLY A 42 -8.82 -22.18 -1.72
N ILE A 43 -9.15 -21.37 -0.72
CA ILE A 43 -8.23 -21.01 0.37
C ILE A 43 -8.67 -21.77 1.63
N ASP A 44 -8.07 -22.93 1.85
CA ASP A 44 -8.37 -23.79 3.00
C ASP A 44 -7.32 -23.60 4.13
N SER A 45 -6.21 -22.95 3.82
CA SER A 45 -5.15 -22.61 4.77
C SER A 45 -4.41 -21.35 4.33
N LEU A 46 -3.83 -20.63 5.29
CA LEU A 46 -3.02 -19.45 5.03
C LEU A 46 -1.54 -19.86 4.88
N THR A 47 -1.09 -19.96 3.63
CA THR A 47 0.31 -20.19 3.28
C THR A 47 0.89 -18.95 2.59
N PRO A 48 2.19 -18.64 2.79
CA PRO A 48 2.82 -17.48 2.13
C PRO A 48 2.62 -17.51 0.62
N GLY A 49 2.23 -16.37 0.06
CA GLY A 49 1.95 -16.22 -1.37
C GLY A 49 0.49 -16.42 -1.78
N VAL A 50 -0.37 -16.92 -0.88
CA VAL A 50 -1.83 -16.92 -1.14
C VAL A 50 -2.29 -15.48 -1.37
N SER A 51 -2.95 -15.23 -2.50
CA SER A 51 -3.37 -13.88 -2.90
C SER A 51 -4.72 -13.88 -3.59
N PHE A 52 -5.44 -12.78 -3.44
CA PHE A 52 -6.68 -12.52 -4.17
C PHE A 52 -6.93 -11.02 -4.28
N VAL A 53 -7.88 -10.63 -5.12
CA VAL A 53 -8.36 -9.26 -5.21
C VAL A 53 -9.54 -9.09 -4.25
N MET A 54 -9.37 -8.27 -3.24
CA MET A 54 -10.43 -7.89 -2.33
C MET A 54 -11.11 -6.60 -2.81
N VAL A 55 -12.44 -6.55 -2.72
CA VAL A 55 -13.25 -5.35 -2.98
C VAL A 55 -13.87 -4.92 -1.65
N PRO A 56 -13.37 -3.85 -1.01
CA PRO A 56 -13.89 -3.40 0.26
C PRO A 56 -15.34 -2.92 0.13
N HIS A 57 -16.23 -3.38 1.00
CA HIS A 57 -17.63 -2.94 1.03
C HIS A 57 -17.84 -1.63 1.80
N VAL A 58 -16.84 -1.22 2.60
CA VAL A 58 -16.78 0.03 3.36
C VAL A 58 -15.33 0.52 3.42
N ASP A 59 -15.15 1.82 3.70
CA ASP A 59 -13.84 2.42 3.96
C ASP A 59 -13.24 1.85 5.25
N ALA A 60 -11.91 1.82 5.34
CA ALA A 60 -11.25 1.54 6.60
C ALA A 60 -11.45 2.70 7.59
N THR A 61 -11.72 2.36 8.84
CA THR A 61 -11.97 3.33 9.93
C THR A 61 -10.85 3.33 10.98
N THR A 62 -9.84 2.49 10.78
CA THR A 62 -8.68 2.36 11.68
C THR A 62 -7.38 2.31 10.89
N SER A 63 -6.27 2.69 11.51
CA SER A 63 -4.91 2.51 10.98
C SER A 63 -4.38 1.07 11.09
N ALA A 64 -5.12 0.17 11.73
CA ALA A 64 -4.72 -1.22 11.93
C ALA A 64 -5.86 -2.20 11.56
N PRO A 65 -6.40 -2.14 10.33
CA PRO A 65 -7.46 -3.03 9.91
C PRO A 65 -6.98 -4.48 9.84
N THR A 66 -7.91 -5.41 10.02
CA THR A 66 -7.66 -6.84 9.90
C THR A 66 -8.52 -7.47 8.81
N LEU A 67 -8.07 -8.61 8.29
CA LEU A 67 -8.81 -9.41 7.32
C LEU A 67 -8.84 -10.87 7.78
N ASN A 68 -10.04 -11.41 7.91
CA ASN A 68 -10.27 -12.83 8.18
C ASN A 68 -10.84 -13.50 6.92
N VAL A 69 -10.05 -14.37 6.34
CA VAL A 69 -10.44 -15.15 5.15
C VAL A 69 -10.91 -16.53 5.60
N ASN A 70 -12.12 -16.90 5.22
CA ASN A 70 -12.72 -18.22 5.46
C ASN A 70 -12.74 -18.68 6.94
N GLY A 71 -12.66 -17.73 7.89
CA GLY A 71 -12.58 -18.08 9.31
C GLY A 71 -11.21 -18.59 9.78
N LEU A 72 -10.16 -18.47 8.94
CA LEU A 72 -8.81 -18.95 9.23
C LEU A 72 -8.02 -18.06 10.21
N GLY A 73 -8.66 -17.04 10.76
CA GLY A 73 -8.12 -16.10 11.73
C GLY A 73 -7.99 -14.69 11.15
N ALA A 74 -8.20 -13.69 11.99
CA ALA A 74 -8.03 -12.29 11.63
C ALA A 74 -6.54 -11.93 11.62
N MET A 75 -6.02 -11.55 10.45
CA MET A 75 -4.64 -11.13 10.26
C MET A 75 -4.59 -9.64 9.90
N PRO A 76 -3.59 -8.88 10.37
CA PRO A 76 -3.47 -7.47 10.06
C PRO A 76 -3.28 -7.24 8.56
N ILE A 77 -3.90 -6.19 8.02
CA ILE A 77 -3.61 -5.71 6.68
C ILE A 77 -2.48 -4.69 6.80
N LYS A 78 -1.45 -4.85 6.00
CA LYS A 78 -0.25 -4.00 6.01
C LYS A 78 0.12 -3.56 4.61
N HIS A 79 0.83 -2.46 4.52
CA HIS A 79 1.45 -2.00 3.28
C HIS A 79 2.95 -2.32 3.27
N ARG A 80 3.48 -2.63 2.09
CA ARG A 80 4.91 -2.87 1.90
C ARG A 80 5.59 -1.63 1.37
N LEU A 81 6.65 -1.18 2.04
CA LEU A 81 7.55 -0.17 1.48
C LEU A 81 8.42 -0.77 0.37
N SER A 82 8.57 -0.04 -0.72
CA SER A 82 9.26 -0.50 -1.92
C SER A 82 10.77 -0.76 -1.75
N ASN A 83 11.38 -0.30 -0.67
CA ASN A 83 12.85 -0.41 -0.45
C ASN A 83 13.24 -1.03 0.88
N SER A 84 12.29 -1.51 1.68
CA SER A 84 12.62 -2.12 2.96
C SER A 84 12.90 -3.60 2.83
N SER A 85 13.91 -4.09 3.56
CA SER A 85 14.06 -5.52 3.81
C SER A 85 12.72 -6.07 4.32
N GLN A 86 12.44 -7.34 4.09
CA GLN A 86 11.14 -8.00 4.33
C GLN A 86 10.55 -7.83 5.75
N THR A 87 11.30 -7.23 6.66
CA THR A 87 10.96 -7.07 8.07
C THR A 87 10.21 -5.79 8.43
N THR A 88 10.12 -4.80 7.52
CA THR A 88 9.48 -3.53 7.83
C THR A 88 8.16 -3.42 7.08
N THR A 89 7.06 -3.78 7.74
CA THR A 89 5.72 -3.44 7.28
C THR A 89 5.35 -2.07 7.85
N LEU A 90 4.87 -1.19 7.00
CA LEU A 90 4.29 0.07 7.47
C LEU A 90 2.92 -0.16 8.07
N ASP A 91 2.67 0.57 9.12
CA ASP A 91 1.33 0.75 9.61
C ASP A 91 0.47 1.41 8.53
N PHE A 92 -0.73 0.93 8.44
CA PHE A 92 -1.70 1.31 7.45
C PHE A 92 -2.20 2.74 7.73
N THR A 93 -2.37 3.56 6.71
CA THR A 93 -3.21 4.75 6.82
C THR A 93 -4.62 4.39 6.36
N GLN A 94 -5.63 4.74 7.16
CA GLN A 94 -7.03 4.39 6.88
C GLN A 94 -7.54 4.85 5.51
N ASP A 95 -6.80 5.76 4.83
CA ASP A 95 -7.15 6.26 3.51
C ASP A 95 -6.85 5.31 2.34
N TRP A 96 -6.19 4.18 2.59
CA TRP A 96 -5.73 3.25 1.56
C TRP A 96 -6.74 2.16 1.20
N ILE A 97 -7.69 1.86 2.09
CA ILE A 97 -8.80 0.95 1.79
C ILE A 97 -10.06 1.79 1.64
N LYS A 98 -10.49 1.95 0.41
CA LYS A 98 -11.71 2.68 0.06
C LYS A 98 -12.76 1.71 -0.44
N LYS A 99 -14.00 2.01 -0.09
CA LYS A 99 -15.18 1.28 -0.56
C LYS A 99 -15.15 1.15 -2.09
N ASP A 100 -15.50 -0.03 -2.57
CA ASP A 100 -15.61 -0.37 -4.00
C ASP A 100 -14.32 -0.21 -4.82
N CYS A 101 -13.16 0.03 -4.16
CA CYS A 101 -11.85 0.09 -4.81
C CYS A 101 -11.14 -1.28 -4.71
N PRO A 102 -11.02 -2.04 -5.80
CA PRO A 102 -10.35 -3.34 -5.79
C PRO A 102 -8.87 -3.21 -5.43
N ILE A 103 -8.41 -3.99 -4.47
CA ILE A 103 -7.00 -4.07 -4.07
C ILE A 103 -6.54 -5.52 -4.01
N ARG A 104 -5.32 -5.79 -4.51
CA ARG A 104 -4.71 -7.11 -4.35
C ARG A 104 -4.10 -7.21 -2.96
N VAL A 105 -4.40 -8.30 -2.28
CA VAL A 105 -3.81 -8.66 -1.00
C VAL A 105 -3.11 -10.00 -1.12
N THR A 106 -1.91 -10.09 -0.56
CA THR A 106 -1.10 -11.32 -0.52
C THR A 106 -0.75 -11.65 0.93
N TYR A 107 -1.05 -12.88 1.35
CA TYR A 107 -0.66 -13.34 2.68
C TYR A 107 0.85 -13.57 2.75
N ASN A 108 1.49 -13.04 3.76
CA ASN A 108 2.92 -13.16 4.00
C ASN A 108 3.21 -13.59 5.44
N VAL A 109 4.35 -14.22 5.63
CA VAL A 109 4.89 -14.56 6.95
C VAL A 109 6.23 -13.87 7.09
N ILE A 110 6.27 -12.82 7.91
CA ILE A 110 7.47 -12.03 8.17
C ILE A 110 8.23 -12.63 9.35
N SER A 111 7.49 -13.08 10.36
CA SER A 111 8.02 -13.79 11.53
C SER A 111 6.95 -14.73 12.08
N GLU A 112 7.26 -15.48 13.13
CA GLU A 112 6.28 -16.34 13.79
C GLU A 112 5.07 -15.56 14.34
N THR A 113 5.29 -14.31 14.73
CA THR A 113 4.25 -13.42 15.32
C THR A 113 3.66 -12.41 14.33
N VAL A 114 4.32 -12.16 13.20
CA VAL A 114 3.88 -11.15 12.22
C VAL A 114 3.54 -11.83 10.89
N LYS A 115 2.25 -12.02 10.66
CA LYS A 115 1.69 -12.74 9.52
C LYS A 115 0.61 -11.89 8.83
N PRO A 116 0.97 -10.83 8.11
CA PRO A 116 0.00 -9.88 7.55
C PRO A 116 -0.55 -10.33 6.19
N TRP A 117 -1.69 -9.77 5.85
CA TRP A 117 -2.11 -9.53 4.47
C TRP A 117 -1.41 -8.26 3.98
N VAL A 118 -0.63 -8.37 2.94
CA VAL A 118 0.12 -7.26 2.36
C VAL A 118 -0.60 -6.75 1.13
N ILE A 119 -0.83 -5.44 1.05
CA ILE A 119 -1.40 -4.80 -0.13
C ILE A 119 -0.30 -4.64 -1.19
N ASP A 120 -0.49 -5.26 -2.36
CA ASP A 120 0.46 -5.26 -3.47
C ASP A 120 0.17 -4.17 -4.51
N SER A 121 -1.07 -3.66 -4.55
CA SER A 121 -1.52 -2.70 -5.54
C SER A 121 -1.98 -1.41 -4.89
N VAL A 122 -1.06 -0.50 -4.65
CA VAL A 122 -1.38 0.86 -4.22
C VAL A 122 -0.77 1.83 -5.23
N ILE A 123 -1.58 2.76 -5.72
CA ILE A 123 -1.07 3.91 -6.48
C ILE A 123 -0.28 4.76 -5.48
N PRO A 124 1.01 5.04 -5.71
CA PRO A 124 1.78 5.89 -4.82
C PRO A 124 1.14 7.27 -4.73
N ASP A 125 0.59 7.62 -3.58
CA ASP A 125 0.26 8.99 -3.26
C ASP A 125 1.55 9.72 -2.87
N LEU A 126 1.83 10.86 -3.50
CA LEU A 126 3.01 11.66 -3.21
C LEU A 126 3.08 12.11 -1.74
N ASN A 127 1.93 12.23 -1.06
CA ASN A 127 1.88 12.58 0.35
C ASN A 127 2.23 11.39 1.27
N TYR A 128 1.96 10.15 0.82
CA TYR A 128 2.11 8.94 1.63
C TYR A 128 3.00 7.88 0.97
N GLY A 129 3.18 7.97 -0.35
CA GLY A 129 3.94 6.98 -1.14
C GLY A 129 5.43 7.27 -1.27
N VAL A 130 5.89 8.46 -0.87
CA VAL A 130 7.31 8.84 -0.89
C VAL A 130 7.85 8.84 0.53
N TYR A 131 8.71 7.88 0.84
CA TYR A 131 9.41 7.85 2.12
C TYR A 131 10.75 8.59 2.01
N GLY A 132 10.93 9.58 2.89
CA GLY A 132 12.13 10.41 2.91
C GLY A 132 12.01 11.67 2.04
N THR A 133 13.14 12.33 1.80
CA THR A 133 13.22 13.52 0.95
C THR A 133 13.46 13.14 -0.50
N LEU A 134 12.69 13.74 -1.42
CA LEU A 134 12.94 13.58 -2.84
C LEU A 134 14.24 14.32 -3.23
N PRO A 135 15.28 13.63 -3.72
CA PRO A 135 16.54 14.28 -4.12
C PRO A 135 16.32 15.32 -5.23
N VAL A 136 17.15 16.36 -5.27
CA VAL A 136 17.12 17.41 -6.30
C VAL A 136 17.19 16.80 -7.72
N ALA A 137 18.02 15.76 -7.92
CA ALA A 137 18.16 15.05 -9.19
C ALA A 137 16.87 14.33 -9.65
N LYS A 138 15.88 14.19 -8.78
CA LYS A 138 14.55 13.60 -9.06
C LYS A 138 13.43 14.64 -9.07
N GLY A 139 13.79 15.93 -9.09
CA GLY A 139 12.82 17.03 -9.09
C GLY A 139 12.37 17.50 -7.71
N GLY A 140 12.93 16.96 -6.63
CA GLY A 140 12.68 17.43 -5.26
C GLY A 140 13.68 18.51 -4.85
N THR A 141 13.45 19.11 -3.69
CA THR A 141 14.40 20.08 -3.10
C THR A 141 15.51 19.41 -2.29
N GLY A 142 15.39 18.10 -2.00
CA GLY A 142 16.32 17.36 -1.15
C GLY A 142 16.27 17.75 0.32
N ALA A 143 15.21 18.43 0.77
CA ALA A 143 15.09 18.99 2.10
C ALA A 143 13.80 18.55 2.81
N THR A 144 13.83 18.56 4.14
CA THR A 144 12.69 18.28 5.01
C THR A 144 12.07 19.54 5.62
N SER A 145 12.77 20.67 5.56
CA SER A 145 12.28 21.97 5.99
C SER A 145 12.11 22.93 4.82
N LYS A 146 11.29 23.96 5.00
CA LYS A 146 11.10 25.03 4.02
C LYS A 146 12.40 25.83 3.84
N GLU A 147 13.10 26.10 4.93
CA GLU A 147 14.36 26.83 4.96
C GLU A 147 15.44 26.11 4.17
N ASP A 148 15.64 24.82 4.46
CA ASP A 148 16.61 23.99 3.73
C ASP A 148 16.24 23.85 2.26
N ALA A 149 14.93 23.74 1.95
CA ALA A 149 14.45 23.68 0.57
C ALA A 149 14.83 24.93 -0.22
N LEU A 150 14.65 26.10 0.36
CA LEU A 150 15.03 27.37 -0.25
C LEU A 150 16.54 27.49 -0.42
N HIS A 151 17.33 27.08 0.59
CA HIS A 151 18.78 27.02 0.50
C HIS A 151 19.27 26.11 -0.63
N ASN A 152 18.67 24.93 -0.77
CA ASN A 152 19.02 23.98 -1.83
C ASN A 152 18.67 24.52 -3.24
N LEU A 153 17.72 25.44 -3.32
CA LEU A 153 17.38 26.17 -4.55
C LEU A 153 18.22 27.43 -4.76
N GLY A 154 19.17 27.73 -3.85
CA GLY A 154 19.98 28.92 -3.92
C GLY A 154 19.25 30.21 -3.55
N ILE A 155 18.15 30.10 -2.80
CA ILE A 155 17.35 31.25 -2.36
C ILE A 155 17.61 31.52 -0.89
N TYR A 156 18.08 32.71 -0.58
CA TYR A 156 18.43 33.14 0.76
C TYR A 156 17.69 34.42 1.12
N TRP A 157 17.49 34.67 2.41
CA TRP A 157 16.97 35.94 2.92
C TRP A 157 17.61 36.27 4.26
N GLY A 158 17.71 37.55 4.59
CA GLY A 158 18.26 38.05 5.85
C GLY A 158 18.16 39.53 5.97
N THR A 159 18.52 40.06 7.14
CA THR A 159 18.60 41.50 7.45
C THR A 159 19.93 42.09 7.04
N ASP A 160 20.98 41.29 7.03
CA ASP A 160 22.34 41.72 6.72
C ASP A 160 22.70 41.52 5.25
N ALA A 161 23.70 42.21 4.78
CA ALA A 161 24.22 41.99 3.43
C ALA A 161 24.76 40.55 3.28
N PRO A 162 24.58 39.91 2.09
CA PRO A 162 25.07 38.57 1.86
C PRO A 162 26.58 38.49 2.08
N THR A 163 27.03 37.45 2.79
CA THR A 163 28.45 37.13 2.94
C THR A 163 29.00 36.57 1.62
N GLU A 164 30.34 36.57 1.47
CA GLU A 164 30.96 36.02 0.24
C GLU A 164 30.52 34.61 -0.11
N ASP A 165 30.11 33.83 0.87
CA ASP A 165 29.72 32.44 0.69
C ASP A 165 28.33 32.28 0.00
N ILE A 166 27.46 33.26 0.17
CA ILE A 166 26.12 33.28 -0.50
C ILE A 166 26.09 34.22 -1.71
N SER A 167 27.16 34.91 -2.01
CA SER A 167 27.29 35.80 -3.19
C SER A 167 27.72 35.06 -4.46
N LYS A 168 27.76 33.72 -4.45
CA LYS A 168 28.15 32.90 -5.62
C LYS A 168 27.16 33.05 -6.77
N ALA A 169 27.65 32.90 -7.99
CA ALA A 169 26.83 32.87 -9.18
C ALA A 169 25.67 31.83 -9.03
N ASN A 170 24.48 32.22 -9.44
CA ASN A 170 23.24 31.45 -9.31
C ASN A 170 22.57 31.44 -7.92
N THR A 171 22.88 32.42 -7.08
CA THR A 171 22.22 32.59 -5.78
C THR A 171 21.31 33.85 -5.82
N ILE A 172 20.09 33.71 -5.29
CA ILE A 172 19.18 34.85 -5.12
C ILE A 172 19.12 35.18 -3.63
N TYR A 173 19.36 36.44 -3.30
CA TYR A 173 19.27 36.95 -1.94
C TYR A 173 18.20 38.03 -1.81
N PHE A 174 17.33 37.87 -0.83
CA PHE A 174 16.33 38.87 -0.46
C PHE A 174 16.73 39.53 0.85
N GLN A 175 17.01 40.84 0.81
CA GLN A 175 17.26 41.61 2.02
C GLN A 175 15.94 42.13 2.57
N GLN A 176 15.71 41.90 3.85
CA GLN A 176 14.58 42.50 4.55
C GLN A 176 15.02 43.92 5.01
N ILE A 177 14.26 44.91 4.56
CA ILE A 177 14.46 46.32 4.88
C ILE A 177 13.66 46.67 6.14
#